data_c056b9604fe371d20a296ab065ec38fc
#
_entry.id   c056b9604fe371d20a296ab065ec38fc
#
_cell.length_a   1.000
_cell.length_b   1.000
_cell.length_c   1.000
_cell.angle_alpha   90.00
_cell.angle_beta   90.00
_cell.angle_gamma   90.00
#
_symmetry.space_group_name_H-M   'P 1'
#
loop_
_entity.id
_entity.type
_entity.pdbx_description
1 polymer ?
#
loop_
_entity_poly.entity_id
_entity_poly.type
_entity_poly.pdbx_seq_one_letter_code
_entity_poly.pdbx_strand_id
1 'polypeptide(L)'
;GKTSLAWTLFDGLLERGLVDEYHLTTMLKVCPSCDEQRALVQRVEEAGVPPAVAAYNMLLSFLHTEGRTEDVEALQQEMAQRGIEPNELTARVLARSAEHLSKMRTTTLVRMLDGGETSLAWTLFDRLLERGLASEYHLTTMLKACLNSHEQRALMSRAEEAGMSPAVSTYKLLFSSLRFEG
;
A
#
# COMPACT_ATOMS: atom_id res chain seq x y z
N GLY A 1 24.38 1.69 22.79
CA GLY A 1 24.85 2.52 21.66
C GLY A 1 24.14 3.87 21.56
N LYS A 2 24.34 4.61 20.46
CA LYS A 2 23.73 5.96 20.28
C LYS A 2 22.19 5.98 20.36
N THR A 3 21.56 4.90 19.91
CA THR A 3 20.09 4.73 19.96
C THR A 3 19.57 4.64 21.40
N SER A 4 20.28 3.91 22.26
CA SER A 4 19.88 3.78 23.67
C SER A 4 19.95 5.12 24.42
N LEU A 5 20.97 5.95 24.13
CA LEU A 5 21.07 7.28 24.71
C LEU A 5 19.94 8.21 24.22
N ALA A 6 19.56 8.10 22.92
CA ALA A 6 18.46 8.88 22.37
C ALA A 6 17.12 8.57 23.07
N TRP A 7 16.84 7.29 23.33
CA TRP A 7 15.66 6.87 24.10
C TRP A 7 15.67 7.40 25.53
N THR A 8 16.82 7.29 26.24
CA THR A 8 16.93 7.83 27.62
C THR A 8 16.69 9.33 27.67
N LEU A 9 17.22 10.09 26.72
CA LEU A 9 17.01 11.52 26.62
C LEU A 9 15.55 11.86 26.30
N PHE A 10 14.95 11.11 25.36
CA PHE A 10 13.56 11.30 24.98
C PHE A 10 12.61 11.02 26.16
N ASP A 11 12.81 9.94 26.88
CA ASP A 11 12.02 9.58 28.07
C ASP A 11 12.12 10.68 29.13
N GLY A 12 13.32 11.21 29.40
CA GLY A 12 13.50 12.32 30.31
C GLY A 12 12.86 13.64 29.87
N LEU A 13 12.72 13.89 28.55
CA LEU A 13 11.97 15.03 28.02
C LEU A 13 10.47 14.79 28.13
N LEU A 14 10.01 13.57 27.90
CA LEU A 14 8.61 13.19 27.97
C LEU A 14 8.07 13.34 29.40
N GLU A 15 8.82 12.87 30.41
CA GLU A 15 8.48 13.01 31.83
C GLU A 15 8.37 14.49 32.28
N ARG A 16 9.12 15.36 31.63
CA ARG A 16 9.11 16.81 31.91
C ARG A 16 8.07 17.60 31.11
N GLY A 17 7.33 16.93 30.20
CA GLY A 17 6.40 17.59 29.29
C GLY A 17 7.08 18.51 28.26
N LEU A 18 8.34 18.24 27.91
CA LEU A 18 9.15 19.04 26.99
C LEU A 18 9.26 18.44 25.59
N VAL A 19 8.55 17.33 25.33
CA VAL A 19 8.50 16.72 24.00
C VAL A 19 7.61 17.55 23.09
N ASP A 20 8.10 17.79 21.87
CA ASP A 20 7.37 18.42 20.77
C ASP A 20 7.34 17.52 19.54
N GLU A 21 6.73 18.01 18.45
CA GLU A 21 6.63 17.30 17.16
C GLU A 21 8.01 16.93 16.58
N TYR A 22 9.01 17.79 16.74
CA TYR A 22 10.36 17.52 16.24
C TYR A 22 10.99 16.34 16.96
N HIS A 23 10.86 16.27 18.29
CA HIS A 23 11.34 15.15 19.09
C HIS A 23 10.64 13.85 18.69
N LEU A 24 9.30 13.88 18.55
CA LEU A 24 8.52 12.72 18.14
C LEU A 24 8.94 12.23 16.76
N THR A 25 8.98 13.10 15.75
CA THR A 25 9.33 12.70 14.37
C THR A 25 10.79 12.21 14.25
N THR A 26 11.68 12.72 15.10
CA THR A 26 13.07 12.25 15.18
C THR A 26 13.13 10.83 15.74
N MET A 27 12.37 10.54 16.79
CA MET A 27 12.34 9.21 17.39
C MET A 27 11.61 8.18 16.52
N LEU A 28 10.56 8.59 15.80
CA LEU A 28 9.88 7.72 14.85
C LEU A 28 10.82 7.17 13.76
N LYS A 29 11.85 7.93 13.35
CA LYS A 29 12.85 7.47 12.34
C LYS A 29 13.75 6.35 12.84
N VAL A 30 13.90 6.17 14.15
CA VAL A 30 14.75 5.14 14.73
C VAL A 30 13.96 3.93 15.23
N CYS A 31 12.63 3.98 15.18
CA CYS A 31 11.78 2.82 15.48
C CYS A 31 11.92 1.78 14.36
N PRO A 32 12.15 0.51 14.69
CA PRO A 32 12.38 -0.54 13.70
C PRO A 32 11.10 -1.08 13.05
N SER A 33 9.92 -0.82 13.63
CA SER A 33 8.63 -1.30 13.13
C SER A 33 7.52 -0.27 13.24
N CYS A 34 6.46 -0.44 12.45
CA CYS A 34 5.27 0.42 12.52
C CYS A 34 4.57 0.29 13.89
N ASP A 35 4.58 -0.89 14.49
CA ASP A 35 3.93 -1.11 15.79
C ASP A 35 4.65 -0.35 16.91
N GLU A 36 5.99 -0.29 16.88
CA GLU A 36 6.77 0.56 17.79
C GLU A 36 6.55 2.05 17.54
N GLN A 37 6.42 2.45 16.27
CA GLN A 37 6.07 3.83 15.93
C GLN A 37 4.70 4.21 16.49
N ARG A 38 3.69 3.34 16.33
CA ARG A 38 2.35 3.56 16.91
C ARG A 38 2.38 3.67 18.43
N ALA A 39 3.10 2.76 19.09
CA ALA A 39 3.26 2.79 20.54
C ALA A 39 3.92 4.10 21.01
N LEU A 40 4.91 4.60 20.26
CA LEU A 40 5.56 5.87 20.57
C LEU A 40 4.60 7.06 20.42
N VAL A 41 3.83 7.11 19.32
CA VAL A 41 2.82 8.16 19.10
C VAL A 41 1.80 8.17 20.24
N GLN A 42 1.29 7.00 20.64
CA GLN A 42 0.34 6.87 21.74
C GLN A 42 0.94 7.35 23.08
N ARG A 43 2.17 6.98 23.40
CA ARG A 43 2.86 7.45 24.61
C ARG A 43 2.98 8.98 24.67
N VAL A 44 3.29 9.60 23.54
CA VAL A 44 3.42 11.08 23.44
C VAL A 44 2.07 11.76 23.55
N GLU A 45 1.03 11.16 22.99
CA GLU A 45 -0.35 11.64 23.12
C GLU A 45 -0.86 11.55 24.55
N GLU A 46 -0.60 10.43 25.23
CA GLU A 46 -0.92 10.26 26.67
C GLU A 46 -0.21 11.27 27.58
N ALA A 47 0.96 11.74 27.14
CA ALA A 47 1.70 12.83 27.82
C ALA A 47 1.16 14.25 27.47
N GLY A 48 0.06 14.34 26.70
CA GLY A 48 -0.61 15.60 26.38
C GLY A 48 -0.08 16.31 25.13
N VAL A 49 0.73 15.68 24.31
CA VAL A 49 1.22 16.23 23.05
C VAL A 49 0.44 15.61 21.88
N PRO A 50 -0.50 16.34 21.25
CA PRO A 50 -1.29 15.80 20.16
C PRO A 50 -0.39 15.50 18.95
N PRO A 51 -0.52 14.33 18.33
CA PRO A 51 0.28 13.99 17.16
C PRO A 51 -0.14 14.84 15.96
N ALA A 52 0.84 15.45 15.31
CA ALA A 52 0.63 16.25 14.11
C ALA A 52 0.64 15.40 12.84
N VAL A 53 0.22 15.97 11.70
CA VAL A 53 0.17 15.30 10.38
C VAL A 53 1.51 14.67 9.97
N ALA A 54 2.65 15.22 10.44
CA ALA A 54 3.96 14.67 10.13
C ALA A 54 4.18 13.28 10.75
N ALA A 55 3.73 13.04 11.97
CA ALA A 55 3.79 11.72 12.61
C ALA A 55 2.96 10.70 11.82
N TYR A 56 1.75 11.06 11.40
CA TYR A 56 0.90 10.20 10.56
C TYR A 56 1.50 9.91 9.19
N ASN A 57 2.14 10.89 8.55
CA ASN A 57 2.85 10.69 7.29
C ASN A 57 3.99 9.67 7.43
N MET A 58 4.67 9.65 8.57
CA MET A 58 5.71 8.66 8.85
C MET A 58 5.11 7.26 9.05
N LEU A 59 4.04 7.13 9.84
CA LEU A 59 3.32 5.87 10.01
C LEU A 59 2.80 5.33 8.67
N LEU A 60 2.16 6.17 7.85
CA LEU A 60 1.70 5.81 6.51
C LEU A 60 2.86 5.31 5.64
N SER A 61 3.98 6.03 5.62
CA SER A 61 5.16 5.64 4.85
C SER A 61 5.71 4.29 5.29
N PHE A 62 5.71 4.01 6.59
CA PHE A 62 6.21 2.77 7.16
C PHE A 62 5.28 1.59 6.85
N LEU A 63 3.96 1.76 7.05
CA LEU A 63 2.93 0.77 6.70
C LEU A 63 3.02 0.35 5.23
N HIS A 64 3.31 1.32 4.37
CA HIS A 64 3.55 1.03 2.96
C HIS A 64 4.80 0.20 2.71
N THR A 65 5.89 0.50 3.40
CA THR A 65 7.12 -0.26 3.29
C THR A 65 6.93 -1.71 3.76
N GLU A 66 6.09 -1.91 4.78
CA GLU A 66 5.71 -3.22 5.29
C GLU A 66 4.62 -3.92 4.45
N GLY A 67 4.01 -3.24 3.47
CA GLY A 67 2.92 -3.79 2.65
C GLY A 67 1.59 -3.95 3.38
N ARG A 68 1.39 -3.28 4.50
CA ARG A 68 0.20 -3.35 5.38
C ARG A 68 -0.91 -2.41 4.88
N THR A 69 -1.55 -2.75 3.78
CA THR A 69 -2.55 -1.90 3.11
C THR A 69 -3.82 -1.65 3.91
N GLU A 70 -4.29 -2.65 4.64
CA GLU A 70 -5.50 -2.53 5.48
C GLU A 70 -5.28 -1.53 6.61
N ASP A 71 -4.07 -1.52 7.18
CA ASP A 71 -3.69 -0.58 8.22
C ASP A 71 -3.52 0.86 7.70
N VAL A 72 -3.18 1.02 6.42
CA VAL A 72 -3.13 2.35 5.78
C VAL A 72 -4.53 2.96 5.72
N GLU A 73 -5.53 2.18 5.29
CA GLU A 73 -6.93 2.64 5.23
C GLU A 73 -7.44 2.97 6.64
N ALA A 74 -7.15 2.11 7.63
CA ALA A 74 -7.51 2.36 9.03
C ALA A 74 -6.86 3.64 9.58
N LEU A 75 -5.58 3.87 9.25
CA LEU A 75 -4.86 5.07 9.69
C LEU A 75 -5.40 6.35 9.04
N GLN A 76 -5.83 6.28 7.77
CA GLN A 76 -6.48 7.41 7.11
C GLN A 76 -7.84 7.74 7.75
N GLN A 77 -8.63 6.73 8.13
CA GLN A 77 -9.88 6.91 8.86
C GLN A 77 -9.63 7.52 10.24
N GLU A 78 -8.59 7.06 10.94
CA GLU A 78 -8.18 7.63 12.23
C GLU A 78 -7.80 9.12 12.09
N MET A 79 -7.03 9.50 11.07
CA MET A 79 -6.71 10.91 10.78
C MET A 79 -7.98 11.75 10.61
N ALA A 80 -8.95 11.25 9.82
CA ALA A 80 -10.21 11.94 9.59
C ALA A 80 -11.04 12.10 10.88
N GLN A 81 -11.14 11.05 11.70
CA GLN A 81 -11.84 11.06 12.98
C GLN A 81 -11.23 12.06 13.98
N ARG A 82 -9.91 12.24 13.94
CA ARG A 82 -9.16 13.18 14.79
C ARG A 82 -9.10 14.60 14.23
N GLY A 83 -9.67 14.84 13.04
CA GLY A 83 -9.61 16.14 12.37
C GLY A 83 -8.22 16.52 11.88
N ILE A 84 -7.35 15.53 11.65
CA ILE A 84 -6.00 15.74 11.10
C ILE A 84 -6.11 15.80 9.58
N GLU A 85 -6.02 16.99 9.01
CA GLU A 85 -6.14 17.18 7.57
C GLU A 85 -4.91 16.66 6.82
N PRO A 86 -5.11 15.81 5.80
CA PRO A 86 -4.04 15.40 4.90
C PRO A 86 -3.40 16.60 4.19
N ASN A 87 -2.08 16.64 4.13
CA ASN A 87 -1.34 17.67 3.40
C ASN A 87 -0.72 17.12 2.11
N GLU A 88 0.01 17.97 1.37
CA GLU A 88 0.67 17.58 0.12
C GLU A 88 1.64 16.39 0.31
N LEU A 89 2.32 16.31 1.46
CA LEU A 89 3.19 15.19 1.77
C LEU A 89 2.39 13.89 1.98
N THR A 90 1.23 13.97 2.65
CA THR A 90 0.30 12.84 2.80
C THR A 90 -0.11 12.31 1.42
N ALA A 91 -0.51 13.21 0.52
CA ALA A 91 -0.90 12.84 -0.84
C ALA A 91 0.25 12.16 -1.61
N ARG A 92 1.49 12.67 -1.49
CA ARG A 92 2.68 12.05 -2.10
C ARG A 92 3.00 10.68 -1.51
N VAL A 93 2.90 10.52 -0.20
CA VAL A 93 3.11 9.23 0.47
C VAL A 93 2.10 8.22 -0.04
N LEU A 94 0.83 8.57 -0.11
CA LEU A 94 -0.23 7.69 -0.60
C LEU A 94 -0.08 7.35 -2.09
N ALA A 95 0.29 8.31 -2.93
CA ALA A 95 0.52 8.10 -4.36
C ALA A 95 1.72 7.14 -4.62
N ARG A 96 2.86 7.37 -3.96
CA ARG A 96 4.03 6.47 -4.04
C ARG A 96 3.69 5.05 -3.62
N SER A 97 2.82 4.93 -2.66
CA SER A 97 2.36 3.68 -2.11
C SER A 97 1.49 2.90 -3.06
N ALA A 98 0.52 3.56 -3.68
CA ALA A 98 -0.34 2.93 -4.67
C ALA A 98 0.50 2.36 -5.84
N GLU A 99 1.52 3.09 -6.29
CA GLU A 99 2.44 2.62 -7.33
C GLU A 99 3.30 1.45 -6.85
N HIS A 100 3.87 1.54 -5.65
CA HIS A 100 4.69 0.47 -5.07
C HIS A 100 3.88 -0.80 -4.84
N LEU A 101 2.67 -0.69 -4.31
CA LEU A 101 1.74 -1.81 -4.11
C LEU A 101 1.32 -2.44 -5.43
N SER A 102 1.06 -1.64 -6.45
CA SER A 102 0.77 -2.14 -7.80
C SER A 102 1.93 -3.00 -8.32
N LYS A 103 3.17 -2.53 -8.18
CA LYS A 103 4.38 -3.29 -8.58
C LYS A 103 4.56 -4.56 -7.75
N MET A 104 4.43 -4.50 -6.43
CA MET A 104 4.55 -5.68 -5.56
C MET A 104 3.50 -6.74 -5.86
N ARG A 105 2.25 -6.33 -6.04
CA ARG A 105 1.13 -7.23 -6.36
C ARG A 105 1.33 -7.90 -7.72
N THR A 106 1.85 -7.15 -8.70
CA THR A 106 2.20 -7.72 -10.01
C THR A 106 3.31 -8.77 -9.89
N THR A 107 4.37 -8.49 -9.15
CA THR A 107 5.45 -9.44 -8.90
C THR A 107 4.93 -10.70 -8.20
N THR A 108 3.98 -10.54 -7.28
CA THR A 108 3.33 -11.68 -6.60
C THR A 108 2.49 -12.51 -7.57
N LEU A 109 1.70 -11.87 -8.44
CA LEU A 109 0.93 -12.57 -9.48
C LEU A 109 1.85 -13.36 -10.43
N VAL A 110 2.91 -12.73 -10.93
CA VAL A 110 3.89 -13.41 -11.80
C VAL A 110 4.49 -14.63 -11.10
N ARG A 111 4.94 -14.47 -9.85
CA ARG A 111 5.52 -15.57 -9.08
C ARG A 111 4.54 -16.72 -8.84
N MET A 112 3.26 -16.42 -8.56
CA MET A 112 2.21 -17.44 -8.40
C MET A 112 1.98 -18.19 -9.70
N LEU A 113 1.93 -17.48 -10.83
CA LEU A 113 1.75 -18.09 -12.16
C LEU A 113 2.95 -18.96 -12.55
N ASP A 114 4.17 -18.48 -12.33
CA ASP A 114 5.41 -19.23 -12.61
C ASP A 114 5.54 -20.48 -11.70
N GLY A 115 5.02 -20.38 -10.47
CA GLY A 115 4.95 -21.50 -9.51
C GLY A 115 3.81 -22.49 -9.77
N GLY A 116 2.96 -22.25 -10.78
CA GLY A 116 1.81 -23.11 -11.09
C GLY A 116 0.60 -22.90 -10.16
N GLU A 117 0.64 -21.89 -9.27
CA GLU A 117 -0.44 -21.55 -8.32
C GLU A 117 -1.53 -20.69 -9.01
N THR A 118 -2.01 -21.14 -10.16
CA THR A 118 -2.93 -20.38 -11.03
C THR A 118 -4.22 -19.98 -10.30
N SER A 119 -4.79 -20.88 -9.50
CA SER A 119 -6.02 -20.61 -8.73
C SER A 119 -5.84 -19.47 -7.73
N LEU A 120 -4.70 -19.41 -7.05
CA LEU A 120 -4.40 -18.33 -6.10
C LEU A 120 -4.16 -16.99 -6.83
N ALA A 121 -3.53 -17.04 -8.01
CA ALA A 121 -3.35 -15.84 -8.82
C ALA A 121 -4.70 -15.25 -9.27
N TRP A 122 -5.65 -16.08 -9.69
CA TRP A 122 -7.01 -15.65 -10.02
C TRP A 122 -7.73 -15.05 -8.81
N THR A 123 -7.67 -15.70 -7.65
CA THR A 123 -8.27 -15.18 -6.41
C THR A 123 -7.69 -13.82 -6.02
N LEU A 124 -6.38 -13.64 -6.16
CA LEU A 124 -5.72 -12.36 -5.89
C LEU A 124 -6.17 -11.29 -6.89
N PHE A 125 -6.23 -11.63 -8.18
CA PHE A 125 -6.66 -10.70 -9.22
C PHE A 125 -8.11 -10.24 -9.02
N ASP A 126 -9.01 -11.17 -8.67
CA ASP A 126 -10.42 -10.86 -8.39
C ASP A 126 -10.56 -9.87 -7.22
N ARG A 127 -9.83 -10.10 -6.13
CA ARG A 127 -9.79 -9.13 -5.01
C ARG A 127 -9.26 -7.76 -5.42
N LEU A 128 -8.29 -7.71 -6.34
CA LEU A 128 -7.78 -6.45 -6.86
C LEU A 128 -8.82 -5.71 -7.70
N LEU A 129 -9.60 -6.45 -8.52
CA LEU A 129 -10.71 -5.89 -9.29
C LEU A 129 -11.81 -5.34 -8.38
N GLU A 130 -12.29 -6.13 -7.42
CA GLU A 130 -13.36 -5.74 -6.47
C GLU A 130 -13.02 -4.48 -5.69
N ARG A 131 -11.73 -4.27 -5.36
CA ARG A 131 -11.25 -3.09 -4.63
C ARG A 131 -10.85 -1.91 -5.52
N GLY A 132 -11.00 -2.02 -6.84
CA GLY A 132 -10.54 -1.00 -7.79
C GLY A 132 -9.02 -0.80 -7.79
N LEU A 133 -8.25 -1.79 -7.35
CA LEU A 133 -6.80 -1.75 -7.23
C LEU A 133 -6.07 -2.49 -8.36
N ALA A 134 -6.83 -3.12 -9.26
CA ALA A 134 -6.27 -3.75 -10.45
C ALA A 134 -5.73 -2.67 -11.40
N SER A 135 -4.56 -2.93 -11.97
CA SER A 135 -3.94 -2.07 -12.98
C SER A 135 -3.86 -2.79 -14.32
N GLU A 136 -3.63 -2.03 -15.38
CA GLU A 136 -3.35 -2.55 -16.73
C GLU A 136 -2.29 -3.68 -16.74
N TYR A 137 -1.30 -3.55 -15.87
CA TYR A 137 -0.22 -4.51 -15.74
C TYR A 137 -0.69 -5.85 -15.13
N HIS A 138 -1.60 -5.78 -14.16
CA HIS A 138 -2.24 -6.99 -13.61
C HIS A 138 -3.09 -7.69 -14.66
N LEU A 139 -3.88 -6.92 -15.41
CA LEU A 139 -4.73 -7.43 -16.48
C LEU A 139 -3.92 -8.12 -17.59
N THR A 140 -2.85 -7.46 -18.08
CA THR A 140 -1.98 -8.05 -19.11
C THR A 140 -1.24 -9.28 -18.62
N THR A 141 -0.87 -9.35 -17.35
CA THR A 141 -0.25 -10.52 -16.73
C THR A 141 -1.23 -11.70 -16.71
N MET A 142 -2.47 -11.48 -16.29
CA MET A 142 -3.51 -12.52 -16.26
C MET A 142 -3.94 -12.95 -17.66
N LEU A 143 -4.03 -12.04 -18.63
CA LEU A 143 -4.33 -12.37 -20.01
C LEU A 143 -3.28 -13.32 -20.65
N LYS A 144 -2.01 -13.16 -20.30
CA LYS A 144 -0.94 -14.06 -20.73
C LYS A 144 -1.03 -15.46 -20.09
N ALA A 145 -1.66 -15.55 -18.92
CA ALA A 145 -1.87 -16.81 -18.20
C ALA A 145 -3.13 -17.55 -18.65
N CYS A 146 -4.03 -16.92 -19.41
CA CYS A 146 -5.21 -17.58 -19.98
C CYS A 146 -4.78 -18.63 -21.01
N LEU A 147 -5.45 -19.77 -21.00
CA LEU A 147 -5.14 -20.92 -21.87
C LEU A 147 -5.71 -20.76 -23.28
N ASN A 148 -6.76 -19.95 -23.44
CA ASN A 148 -7.48 -19.78 -24.71
C ASN A 148 -8.11 -18.38 -24.84
N SER A 149 -8.53 -18.04 -26.05
CA SER A 149 -9.14 -16.74 -26.36
C SER A 149 -10.50 -16.53 -25.70
N HIS A 150 -11.23 -17.58 -25.36
CA HIS A 150 -12.50 -17.48 -24.66
C HIS A 150 -12.29 -16.98 -23.23
N GLU A 151 -11.31 -17.53 -22.51
CA GLU A 151 -10.93 -17.06 -21.17
C GLU A 151 -10.42 -15.61 -21.21
N GLN A 152 -9.63 -15.26 -22.22
CA GLN A 152 -9.13 -13.89 -22.39
C GLN A 152 -10.26 -12.89 -22.59
N ARG A 153 -11.29 -13.22 -23.40
CA ARG A 153 -12.47 -12.34 -23.59
C ARG A 153 -13.28 -12.21 -22.32
N ALA A 154 -13.51 -13.33 -21.61
CA ALA A 154 -14.22 -13.32 -20.33
C ALA A 154 -13.51 -12.42 -19.29
N LEU A 155 -12.18 -12.51 -19.24
CA LEU A 155 -11.36 -11.67 -18.37
C LEU A 155 -11.45 -10.18 -18.73
N MET A 156 -11.43 -9.87 -20.02
CA MET A 156 -11.60 -8.49 -20.51
C MET A 156 -12.98 -7.90 -20.10
N SER A 157 -14.07 -8.66 -20.34
CA SER A 157 -15.41 -8.25 -19.97
C SER A 157 -15.51 -7.96 -18.46
N ARG A 158 -14.98 -8.85 -17.63
CA ARG A 158 -14.95 -8.65 -16.17
C ARG A 158 -14.15 -7.42 -15.74
N ALA A 159 -13.02 -7.14 -16.40
CA ALA A 159 -12.22 -5.96 -16.10
C ALA A 159 -12.97 -4.67 -16.47
N GLU A 160 -13.66 -4.65 -17.63
CA GLU A 160 -14.48 -3.52 -18.07
C GLU A 160 -15.70 -3.31 -17.15
N GLU A 161 -16.38 -4.39 -16.75
CA GLU A 161 -17.50 -4.35 -15.78
C GLU A 161 -17.04 -3.81 -14.40
N ALA A 162 -15.81 -4.09 -14.01
CA ALA A 162 -15.20 -3.53 -12.80
C ALA A 162 -14.70 -2.07 -12.96
N GLY A 163 -15.00 -1.43 -14.09
CA GLY A 163 -14.65 -0.03 -14.37
C GLY A 163 -13.22 0.21 -14.84
N MET A 164 -12.48 -0.84 -15.20
CA MET A 164 -11.18 -0.66 -15.86
C MET A 164 -11.38 -0.22 -17.32
N SER A 165 -10.49 0.64 -17.80
CA SER A 165 -10.40 1.01 -19.22
C SER A 165 -9.12 0.44 -19.82
N PRO A 166 -9.16 -0.78 -20.38
CA PRO A 166 -7.97 -1.43 -20.91
C PRO A 166 -7.29 -0.60 -22.02
N ALA A 167 -5.98 -0.54 -22.01
CA ALA A 167 -5.23 0.21 -23.01
C ALA A 167 -5.20 -0.53 -24.37
N VAL A 168 -4.85 0.19 -25.44
CA VAL A 168 -4.70 -0.37 -26.78
C VAL A 168 -3.72 -1.54 -26.83
N SER A 169 -2.70 -1.53 -25.96
CA SER A 169 -1.74 -2.62 -25.80
C SER A 169 -2.39 -3.94 -25.41
N THR A 170 -3.37 -3.90 -24.51
CA THR A 170 -4.12 -5.07 -24.03
C THR A 170 -4.98 -5.67 -25.13
N TYR A 171 -5.67 -4.84 -25.92
CA TYR A 171 -6.43 -5.33 -27.08
C TYR A 171 -5.51 -5.94 -28.15
N LYS A 172 -4.31 -5.38 -28.38
CA LYS A 172 -3.34 -5.97 -29.30
C LYS A 172 -2.91 -7.36 -28.87
N LEU A 173 -2.77 -7.60 -27.57
CA LEU A 173 -2.43 -8.89 -26.99
C LEU A 173 -3.55 -9.90 -27.25
N LEU A 174 -4.81 -9.50 -27.06
CA LEU A 174 -5.99 -10.30 -27.38
C LEU A 174 -6.06 -10.65 -28.88
N PHE A 175 -5.86 -9.68 -29.76
CA PHE A 175 -5.86 -9.90 -31.20
C PHE A 175 -4.74 -10.84 -31.68
N SER A 176 -3.56 -10.78 -31.04
CA SER A 176 -2.47 -11.67 -31.39
C SER A 176 -2.75 -13.12 -31.06
N SER A 177 -3.45 -13.39 -29.93
CA SER A 177 -3.81 -14.77 -29.54
C SER A 177 -4.88 -15.37 -30.46
N LEU A 178 -5.85 -14.57 -30.94
CA LEU A 178 -6.87 -15.01 -31.88
C LEU A 178 -6.32 -15.46 -33.26
N ARG A 179 -5.13 -14.98 -33.62
CA ARG A 179 -4.48 -15.31 -34.89
C ARG A 179 -3.89 -16.73 -34.92
N PHE A 180 -3.67 -17.37 -33.78
CA PHE A 180 -3.06 -18.67 -33.64
C PHE A 180 -4.06 -19.81 -33.38
N GLU A 181 -5.37 -19.47 -33.24
CA GLU A 181 -6.44 -20.48 -33.02
C GLU A 181 -7.21 -20.82 -34.30
N GLY A 182 -6.73 -20.37 -35.52
CA GLY A 182 -7.36 -20.59 -36.81
C GLY A 182 -6.64 -21.64 -37.67
#